data_8c3d680b38aaee4b0b4b921651ef2dd5
#
_entry.id   8c3d680b38aaee4b0b4b921651ef2dd5
#
_cell.length_a   1.000
_cell.length_b   1.000
_cell.length_c   1.000
_cell.angle_alpha   90.00
_cell.angle_beta   90.00
_cell.angle_gamma   90.00
#
_symmetry.space_group_name_H-M   'P 1'
#
loop_
_entity.id
_entity.type
_entity.pdbx_description
1 polymer ?
#
loop_
_entity_poly.entity_id
_entity_poly.type
_entity_poly.pdbx_seq_one_letter_code
_entity_poly.pdbx_strand_id
1 'polypeptide(L)'
;MAAQVQQQPWTGIQVETSFFPLSFFLYLCTPTIVIDGVASKRPWGTHSFQLAGGMHSVRIYFGYLFLSTCGDNSINVVVQPNCIHRIKFEMPPWMFSKGAIRELPPYVFAQQ
;
A
#
# COMPACT_ATOMS: atom_id res chain seq x y z
N MET A 1 -30.72 -2.44 7.36
CA MET A 1 -29.86 -2.83 7.12
C MET A 1 -28.64 -2.52 7.67
N ALA A 2 -28.22 -3.28 8.29
CA ALA A 2 -27.05 -3.00 9.04
C ALA A 2 -25.88 -2.67 8.18
N ALA A 3 -25.85 -3.21 7.03
CA ALA A 3 -24.69 -3.03 6.18
C ALA A 3 -24.43 -1.57 5.88
N GLN A 4 -25.47 -0.80 5.75
CA GLN A 4 -25.23 0.57 5.42
C GLN A 4 -24.66 1.32 6.55
N VAL A 5 -24.94 0.90 7.75
CA VAL A 5 -24.42 1.60 8.90
C VAL A 5 -22.90 1.55 8.93
N GLN A 6 -22.33 0.45 8.43
CA GLN A 6 -20.89 0.35 8.44
C GLN A 6 -20.24 1.14 7.35
N GLN A 7 -21.02 1.78 6.52
CA GLN A 7 -20.43 2.56 5.45
C GLN A 7 -20.08 3.94 5.89
N GLN A 8 -19.57 4.07 7.07
CA GLN A 8 -19.14 5.37 7.54
C GLN A 8 -17.96 5.87 6.73
N PRO A 9 -17.91 7.16 6.45
CA PRO A 9 -16.78 7.70 5.74
C PRO A 9 -15.48 7.38 6.46
N TRP A 10 -14.49 7.03 5.69
CA TRP A 10 -13.19 6.62 6.20
C TRP A 10 -12.13 7.47 5.53
N THR A 11 -11.14 7.88 6.28
CA THR A 11 -10.05 8.70 5.76
C THR A 11 -8.78 7.90 5.91
N GLY A 12 -8.07 7.70 4.80
CA GLY A 12 -6.83 6.96 4.88
C GLY A 12 -6.37 6.47 3.53
N ILE A 13 -5.56 5.42 3.54
CA ILE A 13 -5.05 4.82 2.32
C ILE A 13 -5.27 3.31 2.35
N GLN A 14 -5.35 2.74 1.15
CA GLN A 14 -5.38 1.31 0.97
C GLN A 14 -4.18 0.96 0.12
N VAL A 15 -3.34 0.07 0.62
CA VAL A 15 -2.11 -0.32 -0.07
C VAL A 15 -2.26 -1.76 -0.55
N GLU A 16 -2.10 -1.95 -1.84
CA GLU A 16 -2.12 -3.28 -2.44
C GLU A 16 -0.72 -3.62 -2.89
N THR A 17 -0.19 -4.76 -2.41
CA THR A 17 1.14 -5.22 -2.78
C THR A 17 1.00 -6.52 -3.55
N SER A 18 1.67 -6.61 -4.69
CA SER A 18 1.64 -7.80 -5.52
C SER A 18 2.97 -7.96 -6.24
N PHE A 19 3.15 -9.09 -6.90
CA PHE A 19 4.35 -9.35 -7.66
C PHE A 19 3.99 -10.14 -8.91
N PHE A 20 4.94 -10.17 -9.84
CA PHE A 20 4.77 -10.92 -11.08
C PHE A 20 4.43 -12.38 -10.75
N PRO A 21 3.39 -12.96 -11.35
CA PRO A 21 2.89 -14.27 -10.91
C PRO A 21 3.93 -15.39 -10.90
N LEU A 22 4.90 -15.36 -11.81
CA LEU A 22 5.92 -16.40 -11.83
C LEU A 22 6.98 -16.21 -10.75
N SER A 23 6.93 -15.11 -10.02
CA SER A 23 7.82 -14.88 -8.88
C SER A 23 7.21 -15.37 -7.59
N PHE A 24 6.48 -16.49 -7.66
CA PHE A 24 5.75 -17.00 -6.50
C PHE A 24 6.63 -17.26 -5.28
N PHE A 25 7.94 -17.41 -5.47
CA PHE A 25 8.85 -17.58 -4.35
C PHE A 25 8.88 -16.34 -3.44
N LEU A 26 8.39 -15.20 -3.90
CA LEU A 26 8.30 -14.00 -3.07
C LEU A 26 7.28 -14.15 -1.93
N TYR A 27 6.44 -15.17 -1.97
CA TYR A 27 5.57 -15.46 -0.82
C TYR A 27 6.39 -15.82 0.42
N LEU A 28 7.66 -16.18 0.26
CA LEU A 28 8.55 -16.42 1.40
C LEU A 28 9.03 -15.12 2.04
N CYS A 29 8.75 -13.98 1.43
CA CYS A 29 9.14 -12.67 1.92
C CYS A 29 7.92 -11.88 2.32
N THR A 30 8.06 -11.00 3.31
CA THR A 30 6.95 -10.16 3.74
C THR A 30 7.31 -8.72 3.46
N PRO A 31 6.51 -8.01 2.66
CA PRO A 31 6.80 -6.61 2.41
C PRO A 31 6.65 -5.76 3.67
N THR A 32 7.45 -4.72 3.74
CA THR A 32 7.34 -3.71 4.79
C THR A 32 6.75 -2.45 4.19
N ILE A 33 5.70 -1.96 4.81
CA ILE A 33 5.04 -0.72 4.38
C ILE A 33 5.38 0.32 5.42
N VAL A 34 6.03 1.41 4.98
CA VAL A 34 6.44 2.49 5.88
C VAL A 34 5.59 3.71 5.56
N ILE A 35 4.79 4.13 6.52
CA ILE A 35 3.95 5.32 6.37
C ILE A 35 4.43 6.36 7.35
N ASP A 36 4.92 7.49 6.81
CA ASP A 36 5.44 8.59 7.63
C ASP A 36 6.50 8.11 8.62
N GLY A 37 7.35 7.18 8.18
CA GLY A 37 8.42 6.66 9.02
C GLY A 37 8.05 5.52 9.93
N VAL A 38 6.78 5.13 9.97
CA VAL A 38 6.33 4.02 10.81
C VAL A 38 6.21 2.77 9.97
N ALA A 39 7.04 1.78 10.26
CA ALA A 39 7.11 0.55 9.48
C ALA A 39 6.18 -0.51 10.02
N SER A 40 5.53 -1.24 9.12
CA SER A 40 4.76 -2.41 9.50
C SER A 40 4.93 -3.48 8.42
N LYS A 41 5.10 -4.72 8.86
CA LYS A 41 5.20 -5.85 7.94
C LYS A 41 3.81 -6.39 7.69
N ARG A 42 3.47 -6.50 6.42
CA ARG A 42 2.15 -6.98 6.01
C ARG A 42 2.31 -7.98 4.89
N PRO A 43 1.56 -9.09 4.91
CA PRO A 43 1.63 -10.06 3.80
C PRO A 43 1.28 -9.41 2.48
N TRP A 44 1.70 -10.01 1.39
CA TRP A 44 1.29 -9.57 0.07
C TRP A 44 -0.24 -9.55 0.00
N GLY A 45 -0.80 -8.48 -0.53
CA GLY A 45 -2.24 -8.33 -0.62
C GLY A 45 -2.66 -6.90 -0.37
N THR A 46 -3.88 -6.71 0.09
CA THR A 46 -4.47 -5.40 0.27
C THR A 46 -4.65 -5.10 1.75
N HIS A 47 -4.17 -3.93 2.16
CA HIS A 47 -4.21 -3.51 3.56
C HIS A 47 -4.64 -2.05 3.64
N SER A 48 -5.46 -1.74 4.63
CA SER A 48 -6.00 -0.39 4.82
C SER A 48 -5.39 0.26 6.05
N PHE A 49 -5.09 1.53 5.95
CA PHE A 49 -4.52 2.32 7.04
C PHE A 49 -5.34 3.59 7.20
N GLN A 50 -5.85 3.80 8.40
CA GLN A 50 -6.61 5.01 8.70
C GLN A 50 -5.62 6.14 9.02
N LEU A 51 -5.72 7.25 8.31
CA LEU A 51 -4.80 8.37 8.44
C LEU A 51 -5.57 9.68 8.47
N ALA A 52 -5.00 10.66 9.13
CA ALA A 52 -5.57 12.01 9.10
C ALA A 52 -5.38 12.62 7.72
N GLY A 53 -6.19 13.59 7.37
CA GLY A 53 -6.01 14.33 6.13
C GLY A 53 -4.65 15.02 6.11
N GLY A 54 -4.09 15.16 4.93
CA GLY A 54 -2.80 15.81 4.76
C GLY A 54 -1.86 14.97 3.93
N MET A 55 -0.60 15.40 3.84
CA MET A 55 0.39 14.69 3.05
C MET A 55 1.03 13.59 3.86
N HIS A 56 1.13 12.41 3.26
CA HIS A 56 1.76 11.25 3.88
C HIS A 56 2.73 10.62 2.90
N SER A 57 3.82 10.07 3.42
CA SER A 57 4.77 9.33 2.59
C SER A 57 4.53 7.84 2.76
N VAL A 58 4.62 7.10 1.67
CA VAL A 58 4.45 5.65 1.66
C VAL A 58 5.66 5.05 0.97
N ARG A 59 6.37 4.19 1.67
CA ARG A 59 7.52 3.47 1.14
C ARG A 59 7.27 1.99 1.31
N ILE A 60 7.62 1.20 0.29
CA ILE A 60 7.40 -0.24 0.33
C ILE A 60 8.67 -0.94 -0.13
N TYR A 61 9.07 -1.95 0.61
CA TYR A 61 10.22 -2.78 0.25
C TYR A 61 10.08 -4.14 0.91
N PHE A 62 10.95 -5.07 0.53
CA PHE A 62 11.00 -6.37 1.19
C PHE A 62 12.45 -6.86 1.20
N GLY A 63 12.75 -7.82 2.08
CA GLY A 63 14.06 -8.44 2.13
C GLY A 63 14.02 -9.80 1.45
N TYR A 64 15.07 -10.16 0.74
CA TYR A 64 15.17 -11.45 0.08
C TYR A 64 16.61 -11.93 0.10
N LEU A 65 16.84 -13.10 0.67
CA LEU A 65 18.17 -13.69 0.83
C LEU A 65 19.10 -12.69 1.55
N PHE A 66 20.16 -12.27 0.87
CA PHE A 66 21.13 -11.35 1.47
C PHE A 66 20.77 -9.88 1.24
N LEU A 67 19.68 -9.62 0.52
CA LEU A 67 19.30 -8.25 0.20
C LEU A 67 18.27 -7.79 1.23
N SER A 68 18.57 -6.71 1.93
CA SER A 68 17.67 -6.22 2.98
C SER A 68 16.54 -5.38 2.43
N THR A 69 16.73 -4.74 1.28
CA THR A 69 15.69 -3.90 0.69
C THR A 69 15.63 -4.14 -0.81
N CYS A 70 14.67 -4.97 -1.21
CA CYS A 70 14.39 -5.22 -2.62
C CYS A 70 13.15 -4.44 -3.01
N GLY A 71 13.10 -3.99 -4.25
CA GLY A 71 11.93 -3.32 -4.80
C GLY A 71 11.62 -1.96 -4.21
N ASP A 72 12.52 -1.42 -3.39
CA ASP A 72 12.31 -0.21 -2.61
C ASP A 72 11.87 0.95 -3.47
N ASN A 73 10.70 1.47 -3.20
CA ASN A 73 10.17 2.64 -3.88
C ASN A 73 9.21 3.36 -2.94
N SER A 74 8.94 4.61 -3.24
CA SER A 74 8.07 5.41 -2.38
C SER A 74 7.25 6.39 -3.20
N ILE A 75 6.19 6.88 -2.58
CA ILE A 75 5.30 7.86 -3.19
C ILE A 75 4.74 8.74 -2.07
N ASN A 76 4.45 10.00 -2.39
CA ASN A 76 3.77 10.90 -1.47
C ASN A 76 2.31 11.00 -1.89
N VAL A 77 1.42 10.94 -0.91
CA VAL A 77 -0.02 10.94 -1.15
C VAL A 77 -0.65 12.03 -0.31
N VAL A 78 -1.49 12.86 -0.93
CA VAL A 78 -2.27 13.85 -0.20
C VAL A 78 -3.61 13.21 0.11
N VAL A 79 -3.85 12.94 1.40
CA VAL A 79 -5.06 12.27 1.85
C VAL A 79 -6.13 13.32 2.12
N GLN A 80 -7.28 13.17 1.48
CA GLN A 80 -8.41 14.06 1.67
C GLN A 80 -9.41 13.44 2.60
N PRO A 81 -10.16 14.24 3.37
CA PRO A 81 -11.17 13.70 4.28
C PRO A 81 -12.22 12.91 3.51
N ASN A 82 -12.71 11.85 4.13
CA ASN A 82 -13.73 10.97 3.57
C ASN A 82 -13.32 10.33 2.26
N CYS A 83 -12.02 10.11 2.09
CA CYS A 83 -11.48 9.43 0.91
C CYS A 83 -10.52 8.34 1.34
N ILE A 84 -10.53 7.24 0.62
CA ILE A 84 -9.52 6.21 0.76
C ILE A 84 -8.69 6.25 -0.51
N HIS A 85 -7.46 6.72 -0.38
CA HIS A 85 -6.55 6.79 -1.53
C HIS A 85 -5.92 5.42 -1.72
N ARG A 86 -5.84 4.99 -2.95
CA ARG A 86 -5.41 3.64 -3.27
C ARG A 86 -4.01 3.68 -3.86
N ILE A 87 -3.11 2.92 -3.24
CA ILE A 87 -1.73 2.81 -3.68
C ILE A 87 -1.50 1.37 -4.13
N LYS A 88 -0.94 1.19 -5.31
CA LYS A 88 -0.61 -0.14 -5.79
C LYS A 88 0.89 -0.26 -5.96
N PHE A 89 1.46 -1.29 -5.34
CA PHE A 89 2.87 -1.65 -5.47
C PHE A 89 2.94 -3.00 -6.16
N GLU A 90 3.66 -3.07 -7.26
CA GLU A 90 3.79 -4.31 -8.02
C GLU A 90 5.24 -4.57 -8.33
N MET A 91 5.72 -5.74 -7.93
CA MET A 91 7.10 -6.12 -8.18
C MET A 91 7.21 -6.78 -9.55
N PRO A 92 8.05 -6.25 -10.45
CA PRO A 92 8.26 -6.90 -11.74
C PRO A 92 9.13 -8.15 -11.57
N PRO A 93 9.35 -8.92 -12.63
CA PRO A 93 10.14 -10.14 -12.50
C PRO A 93 11.62 -9.95 -12.17
N TRP A 94 12.12 -8.71 -12.21
CA TRP A 94 13.53 -8.46 -11.91
C TRP A 94 13.70 -8.11 -10.45
N MET A 95 14.52 -8.89 -9.74
CA MET A 95 14.68 -8.70 -8.30
C MET A 95 15.46 -7.45 -7.93
N PHE A 96 16.26 -6.93 -8.85
CA PHE A 96 17.13 -5.80 -8.53
C PHE A 96 16.59 -4.47 -8.98
N SER A 97 15.38 -4.43 -9.52
CA SER A 97 14.79 -3.16 -9.90
C SER A 97 13.84 -2.69 -8.83
N LYS A 98 13.45 -1.41 -8.92
CA LYS A 98 12.44 -0.88 -8.02
C LYS A 98 11.10 -1.52 -8.33
N GLY A 99 10.27 -1.69 -7.32
CA GLY A 99 8.89 -2.04 -7.55
C GLY A 99 8.16 -0.87 -8.17
N ALA A 100 7.13 -1.15 -8.95
CA ALA A 100 6.29 -0.11 -9.51
C ALA A 100 5.29 0.32 -8.45
N ILE A 101 5.26 1.62 -8.16
CA ILE A 101 4.32 2.13 -7.16
C ILE A 101 3.54 3.29 -7.79
N ARG A 102 2.23 3.25 -7.64
CA ARG A 102 1.40 4.29 -8.22
C ARG A 102 0.11 4.45 -7.43
N GLU A 103 -0.52 5.60 -7.62
CA GLU A 103 -1.80 5.88 -6.99
C GLU A 103 -2.91 5.53 -7.98
N LEU A 104 -3.91 4.78 -7.50
CA LEU A 104 -5.10 4.44 -8.28
C LEU A 104 -6.21 5.42 -7.91
N PRO A 105 -7.30 5.48 -8.70
CA PRO A 105 -8.43 6.35 -8.36
C PRO A 105 -8.94 6.05 -6.95
N PRO A 106 -9.19 7.06 -6.14
CA PRO A 106 -9.59 6.84 -4.75
C PRO A 106 -11.05 6.43 -4.63
N TYR A 107 -11.37 5.84 -3.48
CA TYR A 107 -12.76 5.65 -3.08
C TYR A 107 -13.19 6.91 -2.35
N VAL A 108 -14.24 7.56 -2.82
CA VAL A 108 -14.74 8.79 -2.24
C VAL A 108 -16.11 8.51 -1.64
N PHE A 109 -16.26 8.80 -0.34
CA PHE A 109 -17.53 8.60 0.32
C PHE A 109 -18.41 9.82 0.10
N ALA A 110 -19.64 9.60 -0.38
CA ALA A 110 -20.56 10.69 -0.64
C ALA A 110 -20.99 11.36 0.65
N GLN A 111 -21.18 12.67 0.57
CA GLN A 111 -21.70 13.41 1.70
C GLN A 111 -23.21 13.29 1.72
N GLN A 112 -23.78 13.13 2.88
CA GLN A 112 -25.22 12.98 3.02
C GLN A 112 -25.84 14.15 3.73
#